data_d984927b41e760bd1a16311e1cd02ad2
#
_entry.id   d984927b41e760bd1a16311e1cd02ad2
#
_cell.length_a   1.000
_cell.length_b   1.000
_cell.length_c   1.000
_cell.angle_alpha   90.00
_cell.angle_beta   90.00
_cell.angle_gamma   90.00
#
_symmetry.space_group_name_H-M   'P 1'
#
loop_
_entity.id
_entity.type
_entity.pdbx_description
1 polymer ?
#
loop_
_entity_poly.entity_id
_entity_poly.type
_entity_poly.pdbx_seq_one_letter_code
_entity_poly.pdbx_strand_id
1 'polypeptide(L)'
;MTILDEIVANKRIEIEDSKKKVSMSQLKESDFFQRKKNSLSESIRKTNGIIAEFKRKSPSKGMFGEHFDVEKTTTGYTKGGAAGISVL
;
A
#
# COMPACT_ATOMS: atom_id res chain seq x y z
N MET A 1 2.45 -14.24 23.19
CA MET A 1 2.26 -13.82 21.79
C MET A 1 1.87 -12.34 21.72
N THR A 2 2.56 -11.58 20.92
CA THR A 2 2.26 -10.16 20.74
C THR A 2 1.24 -9.97 19.63
N ILE A 3 0.67 -8.77 19.55
CA ILE A 3 -0.23 -8.42 18.45
C ILE A 3 0.49 -8.52 17.11
N LEU A 4 1.79 -8.22 17.07
CA LEU A 4 2.59 -8.36 15.86
C LEU A 4 2.69 -9.83 15.42
N ASP A 5 2.88 -10.75 16.36
CA ASP A 5 2.93 -12.18 16.04
C ASP A 5 1.61 -12.67 15.42
N GLU A 6 0.49 -12.19 15.93
CA GLU A 6 -0.83 -12.50 15.39
C GLU A 6 -1.01 -11.96 13.98
N ILE A 7 -0.57 -10.73 13.74
CA ILE A 7 -0.64 -10.08 12.43
C ILE A 7 0.21 -10.86 11.41
N VAL A 8 1.43 -11.23 11.80
CA VAL A 8 2.34 -11.98 10.93
C VAL A 8 1.77 -13.36 10.60
N ALA A 9 1.22 -14.06 11.59
CA ALA A 9 0.60 -15.37 11.37
C ALA A 9 -0.54 -15.28 10.36
N ASN A 10 -1.42 -14.29 10.53
CA ASN A 10 -2.51 -14.06 9.61
C ASN A 10 -2.02 -13.69 8.20
N LYS A 11 -0.99 -12.88 8.12
CA LYS A 11 -0.41 -12.46 6.84
C LYS A 11 0.17 -13.65 6.08
N ARG A 12 0.79 -14.60 6.76
CA ARG A 12 1.32 -15.80 6.12
C ARG A 12 0.20 -16.61 5.46
N ILE A 13 -0.94 -16.74 6.13
CA ILE A 13 -2.12 -17.42 5.58
C ILE A 13 -2.63 -16.69 4.34
N GLU A 14 -2.77 -15.38 4.43
CA GLU A 14 -3.22 -14.54 3.31
C GLU A 14 -2.31 -14.69 2.09
N ILE A 15 -1.00 -14.69 2.30
CA ILE A 15 -0.01 -14.82 1.23
C ILE A 15 -0.14 -16.17 0.53
N GLU A 16 -0.27 -17.24 1.29
CA GLU A 16 -0.42 -18.57 0.71
C GLU A 16 -1.69 -18.70 -0.12
N ASP A 17 -2.79 -18.15 0.37
CA ASP A 17 -4.05 -18.13 -0.37
C ASP A 17 -3.93 -17.30 -1.64
N SER A 18 -3.28 -16.15 -1.57
CA SER A 18 -3.07 -15.28 -2.73
C SER A 18 -2.22 -15.95 -3.80
N LYS A 19 -1.17 -16.67 -3.40
CA LYS A 19 -0.30 -17.42 -4.34
C LYS A 19 -1.07 -18.52 -5.08
N LYS A 20 -2.07 -19.10 -4.45
CA LYS A 20 -2.92 -20.12 -5.09
C LYS A 20 -3.83 -19.50 -6.16
N LYS A 21 -4.27 -18.26 -5.93
CA LYS A 21 -5.18 -17.55 -6.84
C LYS A 21 -4.47 -16.92 -8.01
N VAL A 22 -3.30 -16.33 -7.76
CA VAL A 22 -2.52 -15.61 -8.78
C VAL A 22 -1.06 -16.05 -8.66
N SER A 23 -0.54 -16.66 -9.70
CA SER A 23 0.84 -17.13 -9.74
C SER A 23 1.81 -15.99 -10.05
N MET A 24 3.10 -16.23 -9.79
CA MET A 24 4.16 -15.28 -10.16
C MET A 24 4.16 -15.03 -11.67
N SER A 25 3.93 -16.08 -12.48
CA SER A 25 3.86 -15.94 -13.94
C SER A 25 2.74 -14.99 -14.36
N GLN A 26 1.58 -15.10 -13.73
CA GLN A 26 0.45 -14.21 -14.01
C GLN A 26 0.75 -12.77 -13.64
N LEU A 27 1.43 -12.55 -12.51
CA LEU A 27 1.85 -11.20 -12.10
C LEU A 27 2.81 -10.59 -13.11
N LYS A 28 3.75 -11.38 -13.63
CA LYS A 28 4.71 -10.91 -14.62
C LYS A 28 4.06 -10.56 -15.96
N GLU A 29 2.90 -11.12 -16.27
CA GLU A 29 2.15 -10.83 -17.48
C GLU A 29 1.28 -9.57 -17.35
N SER A 30 1.13 -9.01 -16.16
CA SER A 30 0.31 -7.82 -15.98
C SER A 30 0.94 -6.62 -16.70
N ASP A 31 0.10 -5.71 -17.17
CA ASP A 31 0.52 -4.51 -17.89
C ASP A 31 1.48 -3.65 -17.06
N PHE A 32 1.31 -3.66 -15.74
CA PHE A 32 2.11 -2.83 -14.85
C PHE A 32 3.47 -3.42 -14.50
N PHE A 33 3.68 -4.71 -14.75
CA PHE A 33 4.95 -5.34 -14.42
C PHE A 33 6.13 -4.77 -15.21
N GLN A 34 5.92 -4.52 -16.50
CA GLN A 34 6.95 -4.01 -17.40
C GLN A 34 7.12 -2.48 -17.32
N ARG A 35 6.23 -1.82 -16.62
CA ARG A 35 6.27 -0.37 -16.50
C ARG A 35 7.52 0.09 -15.73
N LYS A 36 8.07 1.23 -16.14
CA LYS A 36 9.14 1.88 -15.38
C LYS A 36 8.64 2.19 -13.96
N LYS A 37 9.41 1.81 -12.98
CA LYS A 37 9.06 2.04 -11.57
C LYS A 37 9.66 3.34 -11.08
N ASN A 38 8.94 4.02 -10.20
CA ASN A 38 9.46 5.19 -9.51
C ASN A 38 10.26 4.73 -8.30
N SER A 39 11.38 5.40 -8.04
CA SER A 39 12.17 5.10 -6.85
C SER A 39 11.67 5.93 -5.66
N LEU A 40 11.14 5.27 -4.64
CA LEU A 40 10.69 5.92 -3.42
C LEU A 40 11.86 6.57 -2.68
N SER A 41 12.99 5.90 -2.59
CA SER A 41 14.18 6.44 -1.92
C SER A 41 14.70 7.70 -2.60
N GLU A 42 14.70 7.75 -3.93
CA GLU A 42 15.06 8.97 -4.65
C GLU A 42 14.07 10.08 -4.43
N SER A 43 12.77 9.77 -4.46
CA SER A 43 11.72 10.75 -4.22
C SER A 43 11.85 11.39 -2.84
N ILE A 44 12.13 10.59 -1.83
CA ILE A 44 12.35 11.06 -0.46
C ILE A 44 13.55 12.01 -0.39
N ARG A 45 14.64 11.66 -1.05
CA ARG A 45 15.85 12.48 -1.04
C ARG A 45 15.70 13.79 -1.81
N LYS A 46 14.98 13.75 -2.92
CA LYS A 46 14.82 14.91 -3.81
C LYS A 46 13.72 15.88 -3.37
N THR A 47 12.81 15.44 -2.52
CA THR A 47 11.68 16.25 -2.08
C THR A 47 11.70 16.46 -0.56
N ASN A 48 10.58 16.22 0.10
CA ASN A 48 10.41 16.55 1.52
C ASN A 48 10.45 15.35 2.48
N GLY A 49 10.56 14.15 1.96
CA GLY A 49 10.58 12.95 2.78
C GLY A 49 9.25 12.57 3.42
N ILE A 50 8.15 13.17 2.99
CA ILE A 50 6.83 12.87 3.53
C ILE A 50 6.19 11.70 2.80
N ILE A 51 5.79 10.68 3.55
CA ILE A 51 4.97 9.57 3.04
C ILE A 51 3.57 9.76 3.61
N ALA A 52 2.60 9.98 2.73
CA ALA A 52 1.19 10.15 3.12
C ALA A 52 0.46 8.81 3.01
N GLU A 53 -0.30 8.45 4.02
CA GLU A 53 -0.99 7.17 4.05
C GLU A 53 -2.50 7.33 3.99
N PHE A 54 -3.13 6.55 3.12
CA PHE A 54 -4.58 6.39 3.08
C PHE A 54 -4.95 5.08 3.79
N LYS A 55 -5.77 5.20 4.82
CA LYS A 55 -6.20 4.06 5.63
C LYS A 55 -7.68 4.22 5.97
N ARG A 56 -8.48 3.21 5.69
CA ARG A 56 -9.92 3.22 6.02
C ARG A 56 -10.19 2.61 7.39
N LYS A 57 -9.28 1.74 7.84
CA LYS A 57 -9.51 0.93 9.03
C LYS A 57 -8.18 0.60 9.70
N SER A 58 -8.18 0.53 11.01
CA SER A 58 -7.02 0.04 11.76
C SER A 58 -7.50 -0.93 12.85
N PRO A 59 -6.62 -1.82 13.34
CA PRO A 59 -6.98 -2.76 14.40
C PRO A 59 -7.44 -2.07 15.68
N SER A 60 -6.89 -0.90 15.99
CA SER A 60 -7.20 -0.18 17.23
C SER A 60 -8.37 0.78 17.10
N LYS A 61 -8.63 1.29 15.91
CA LYS A 61 -9.62 2.36 15.68
C LYS A 61 -10.86 1.90 14.92
N GLY A 62 -10.82 0.70 14.32
CA GLY A 62 -11.89 0.22 13.47
C GLY A 62 -12.00 1.01 12.18
N MET A 63 -13.19 1.04 11.60
CA MET A 63 -13.44 1.73 10.34
C MET A 63 -13.54 3.24 10.56
N PHE A 64 -12.80 4.01 9.78
CA PHE A 64 -12.94 5.46 9.73
C PHE A 64 -12.83 5.93 8.28
N GLY A 65 -13.60 6.93 7.93
CA GLY A 65 -13.56 7.51 6.59
C GLY A 65 -14.16 6.64 5.51
N GLU A 66 -15.26 5.96 5.77
CA GLU A 66 -15.96 5.13 4.78
C GLU A 66 -16.36 5.93 3.53
N HIS A 67 -16.63 7.20 3.71
CA HIS A 67 -17.04 8.11 2.63
C HIS A 67 -15.86 8.74 1.88
N PHE A 68 -14.62 8.46 2.29
CA PHE A 68 -13.44 8.98 1.60
C PHE A 68 -13.11 8.11 0.39
N ASP A 69 -12.84 8.77 -0.72
CA ASP A 69 -12.46 8.15 -1.98
C ASP A 69 -10.94 8.01 -2.04
N VAL A 70 -10.44 6.80 -2.25
CA VAL A 70 -9.00 6.54 -2.28
C VAL A 70 -8.32 7.30 -3.42
N GLU A 71 -8.91 7.29 -4.61
CA GLU A 71 -8.33 7.97 -5.76
C GLU A 71 -8.24 9.48 -5.53
N LYS A 72 -9.32 10.08 -5.09
CA LYS A 72 -9.39 11.53 -4.83
C LYS A 72 -8.42 11.95 -3.73
N THR A 73 -8.36 11.17 -2.65
CA THR A 73 -7.49 11.46 -1.51
C THR A 73 -6.02 11.33 -1.87
N THR A 74 -5.63 10.24 -2.54
CA THR A 74 -4.24 10.02 -2.93
C THR A 74 -3.78 11.01 -4.00
N THR A 75 -4.67 11.39 -4.90
CA THR A 75 -4.40 12.47 -5.86
C THR A 75 -4.12 13.79 -5.13
N GLY A 76 -4.89 14.06 -4.07
CA GLY A 76 -4.67 15.22 -3.21
C GLY A 76 -3.30 15.19 -2.54
N TYR A 77 -2.87 14.04 -2.05
CA TYR A 77 -1.54 13.88 -1.46
C TYR A 77 -0.44 14.17 -2.48
N THR A 78 -0.60 13.69 -3.71
CA THR A 78 0.36 13.93 -4.79
C THR A 78 0.43 15.41 -5.12
N LYS A 79 -0.70 16.09 -5.26
CA LYS A 79 -0.77 17.52 -5.52
C LYS A 79 -0.19 18.35 -4.39
N GLY A 80 -0.32 17.85 -3.15
CA GLY A 80 0.26 18.49 -1.96
C GLY A 80 1.77 18.29 -1.83
N GLY A 81 2.37 17.47 -2.68
CA GLY A 81 3.83 17.29 -2.72
C GLY A 81 4.36 16.12 -1.91
N ALA A 82 3.53 15.13 -1.55
CA ALA A 82 4.02 13.95 -0.84
C ALA A 82 5.10 13.24 -1.67
N ALA A 83 6.16 12.79 -1.00
CA ALA A 83 7.25 12.05 -1.65
C ALA A 83 6.82 10.65 -2.03
N GLY A 84 5.90 10.06 -1.27
CA GLY A 84 5.36 8.75 -1.53
C GLY A 84 3.99 8.59 -0.91
N ILE A 85 3.29 7.54 -1.30
CA ILE A 85 1.93 7.26 -0.84
C ILE A 85 1.85 5.81 -0.41
N SER A 86 1.21 5.58 0.73
CA SER A 86 0.88 4.25 1.24
C SER A 86 -0.63 4.11 1.24
N VAL A 87 -1.13 2.98 0.77
CA VAL A 87 -2.57 2.67 0.75
C VAL A 87 -2.79 1.36 1.49
N LEU A 88 -3.58 1.40 2.54
CA LEU A 88 -3.91 0.22 3.36
C LEU A 88 -5.39 -0.12 3.30
#